data_8425054c1e03248a882fc9a15439f1e4
#
_entry.id   8425054c1e03248a882fc9a15439f1e4
#
_cell.length_a   1.000
_cell.length_b   1.000
_cell.length_c   1.000
_cell.angle_alpha   90.00
_cell.angle_beta   90.00
_cell.angle_gamma   90.00
#
_symmetry.space_group_name_H-M   'P 1'
#
loop_
_entity.id
_entity.type
_entity.pdbx_description
1 polymer ?
#
loop_
_entity_poly.entity_id
_entity_poly.type
_entity_poly.pdbx_seq_one_letter_code
_entity_poly.pdbx_strand_id
1 'polypeptide(L)'
;MNRLIKISTLLMALFIIGCEDKEAENDNMILNEVTTDDLNSGPYYFNFVSGKKDNSTWHLKYANVDAGQGFSMPSFSLNNTLMLAIDNSNNFEDIAVSPSTSSFAPDGGRMGYGGSNAALDYNMTTHKVTTSNDNYIVYDTGTHKVYKLHFDEYSSGVVIFRYAELAGK
;
A
#
# COMPACT_ATOMS: atom_id res chain seq x y z
N MET A 1 7.62 -81.69 30.59
CA MET A 1 8.70 -80.68 30.58
C MET A 1 8.31 -79.58 29.58
N ASN A 2 7.65 -78.54 30.03
CA ASN A 2 7.16 -77.49 29.20
C ASN A 2 8.09 -76.28 29.33
N ARG A 3 8.73 -75.86 28.21
CA ARG A 3 9.50 -74.61 28.12
C ARG A 3 8.60 -73.56 27.63
N LEU A 4 8.32 -72.57 28.48
CA LEU A 4 7.63 -71.33 28.18
C LEU A 4 8.58 -70.36 27.44
N ILE A 5 8.28 -70.08 26.19
CA ILE A 5 8.96 -69.07 25.42
C ILE A 5 8.30 -67.70 25.76
N LYS A 6 9.05 -66.80 26.40
CA LYS A 6 8.62 -65.42 26.64
C LYS A 6 8.91 -64.64 25.42
N ILE A 7 7.85 -64.25 24.71
CA ILE A 7 7.95 -63.28 23.60
C ILE A 7 7.94 -61.85 24.20
N SER A 8 9.09 -61.20 24.15
CA SER A 8 9.21 -59.80 24.55
C SER A 8 8.79 -58.92 23.36
N THR A 9 7.62 -58.33 23.48
CA THR A 9 7.13 -57.36 22.48
C THR A 9 7.79 -56.03 22.74
N LEU A 10 8.78 -55.66 21.88
CA LEU A 10 9.43 -54.35 21.89
C LEU A 10 8.49 -53.35 21.21
N LEU A 11 7.82 -52.53 22.01
CA LEU A 11 6.96 -51.47 21.54
C LEU A 11 7.85 -50.27 21.09
N MET A 12 8.06 -50.16 19.78
CA MET A 12 8.79 -49.05 19.16
C MET A 12 7.83 -47.85 19.02
N ALA A 13 7.92 -46.92 19.96
CA ALA A 13 7.19 -45.65 19.86
C ALA A 13 7.82 -44.76 18.74
N LEU A 14 7.17 -44.67 17.58
CA LEU A 14 7.48 -43.70 16.58
C LEU A 14 7.04 -42.32 17.11
N PHE A 15 7.98 -41.49 17.51
CA PHE A 15 7.73 -40.05 17.66
C PHE A 15 7.63 -39.44 16.25
N ILE A 16 6.42 -39.25 15.80
CA ILE A 16 6.16 -38.36 14.65
C ILE A 16 6.31 -36.96 15.19
N ILE A 17 7.48 -36.35 14.97
CA ILE A 17 7.64 -34.90 15.10
C ILE A 17 6.88 -34.30 13.92
N GLY A 18 5.62 -33.97 14.14
CA GLY A 18 4.86 -33.12 13.23
C GLY A 18 5.53 -31.75 13.26
N CYS A 19 6.22 -31.38 12.18
CA CYS A 19 6.38 -29.99 11.87
C CYS A 19 4.96 -29.45 11.66
N GLU A 20 4.43 -28.72 12.63
CA GLU A 20 3.37 -27.76 12.36
C GLU A 20 3.99 -26.70 11.43
N ASP A 21 3.80 -26.89 10.14
CA ASP A 21 3.82 -25.77 9.23
C ASP A 21 2.74 -24.81 9.74
N LYS A 22 3.17 -23.75 10.42
CA LYS A 22 2.32 -22.58 10.59
C LYS A 22 2.05 -22.08 9.19
N GLU A 23 0.94 -22.51 8.60
CA GLU A 23 0.31 -21.74 7.53
C GLU A 23 0.25 -20.33 8.07
N ALA A 24 0.98 -19.41 7.41
CA ALA A 24 0.84 -17.99 7.69
C ALA A 24 -0.66 -17.71 7.58
N GLU A 25 -1.29 -17.38 8.71
CA GLU A 25 -2.65 -16.87 8.70
C GLU A 25 -2.62 -15.73 7.68
N ASN A 26 -3.28 -15.98 6.57
CA ASN A 26 -3.53 -14.97 5.54
C ASN A 26 -4.57 -14.05 6.19
N ASP A 27 -4.04 -13.16 7.05
CA ASP A 27 -4.83 -12.14 7.71
C ASP A 27 -5.54 -11.40 6.58
N ASN A 28 -6.85 -11.51 6.51
CA ASN A 28 -7.68 -11.10 5.39
C ASN A 28 -7.51 -9.58 5.25
N MET A 29 -6.46 -9.17 4.54
CA MET A 29 -6.14 -7.77 4.31
C MET A 29 -7.34 -7.10 3.65
N ILE A 30 -7.96 -6.16 4.34
CA ILE A 30 -9.12 -5.45 3.82
C ILE A 30 -8.65 -4.47 2.75
N LEU A 31 -8.93 -4.81 1.50
CA LEU A 31 -8.68 -3.95 0.36
C LEU A 31 -9.84 -2.96 0.23
N ASN A 32 -9.50 -1.68 0.22
CA ASN A 32 -10.46 -0.59 0.05
C ASN A 32 -10.23 0.09 -1.30
N GLU A 33 -11.31 0.36 -2.02
CA GLU A 33 -11.31 1.18 -3.23
C GLU A 33 -11.94 2.54 -2.93
N VAL A 34 -11.35 3.59 -3.46
CA VAL A 34 -11.78 4.97 -3.26
C VAL A 34 -11.84 5.68 -4.60
N THR A 35 -12.96 6.37 -4.84
CA THR A 35 -13.11 7.31 -5.94
C THR A 35 -13.02 8.73 -5.39
N THR A 36 -12.11 9.55 -5.91
CA THR A 36 -12.00 10.96 -5.49
C THR A 36 -13.18 11.79 -5.99
N ASP A 37 -13.34 12.99 -5.44
CA ASP A 37 -14.17 13.99 -6.09
C ASP A 37 -13.49 14.47 -7.40
N ASP A 38 -14.28 15.10 -8.28
CA ASP A 38 -13.75 15.81 -9.43
C ASP A 38 -12.90 17.00 -8.97
N LEU A 39 -11.65 17.06 -9.41
CA LEU A 39 -10.68 18.08 -9.06
C LEU A 39 -11.12 19.50 -9.48
N ASN A 40 -11.99 19.62 -10.48
CA ASN A 40 -12.58 20.90 -10.88
C ASN A 40 -13.49 21.49 -9.80
N SER A 41 -13.98 20.68 -8.87
CA SER A 41 -14.79 21.10 -7.71
C SER A 41 -13.94 21.57 -6.52
N GLY A 42 -12.61 21.40 -6.60
CA GLY A 42 -11.64 21.77 -5.56
C GLY A 42 -10.77 20.60 -5.09
N PRO A 43 -9.86 20.84 -4.16
CA PRO A 43 -8.96 19.80 -3.66
C PRO A 43 -9.70 18.73 -2.88
N TYR A 44 -9.27 17.49 -3.06
CA TYR A 44 -9.74 16.33 -2.32
C TYR A 44 -8.72 15.93 -1.25
N TYR A 45 -9.19 15.63 -0.04
CA TYR A 45 -8.37 15.22 1.09
C TYR A 45 -8.89 13.89 1.64
N PHE A 46 -8.00 12.95 1.88
CA PHE A 46 -8.35 11.60 2.34
C PHE A 46 -7.57 11.20 3.59
N ASN A 47 -8.24 10.50 4.50
CA ASN A 47 -7.65 9.97 5.72
C ASN A 47 -7.68 8.43 5.68
N PHE A 48 -6.51 7.78 5.66
CA PHE A 48 -6.41 6.32 5.60
C PHE A 48 -6.95 5.61 6.84
N VAL A 49 -6.84 6.23 8.02
CA VAL A 49 -7.31 5.63 9.28
C VAL A 49 -8.83 5.54 9.32
N SER A 50 -9.51 6.61 8.94
CA SER A 50 -10.97 6.65 8.91
C SER A 50 -11.58 6.07 7.62
N GLY A 51 -10.78 5.92 6.57
CA GLY A 51 -11.24 5.50 5.25
C GLY A 51 -12.18 6.52 4.59
N LYS A 52 -12.05 7.81 4.90
CA LYS A 52 -13.00 8.84 4.47
C LYS A 52 -12.30 10.13 4.05
N LYS A 53 -13.05 10.94 3.29
CA LYS A 53 -12.71 12.33 3.03
C LYS A 53 -12.65 13.11 4.34
N ASP A 54 -11.54 13.81 4.59
CA ASP A 54 -11.30 14.58 5.80
C ASP A 54 -10.33 15.72 5.55
N ASN A 55 -10.81 16.96 5.66
CA ASN A 55 -10.02 18.16 5.43
C ASN A 55 -9.17 18.56 6.66
N SER A 56 -9.47 17.99 7.83
CA SER A 56 -8.85 18.38 9.09
C SER A 56 -7.66 17.48 9.46
N THR A 57 -7.80 16.16 9.24
CA THR A 57 -6.79 15.15 9.61
C THR A 57 -6.46 14.28 8.40
N TRP A 58 -6.10 14.92 7.28
CA TRP A 58 -5.83 14.23 6.04
C TRP A 58 -4.43 13.61 5.98
N HIS A 59 -4.31 12.53 5.23
CA HIS A 59 -3.06 11.84 4.90
C HIS A 59 -2.66 12.04 3.45
N LEU A 60 -3.59 11.95 2.52
CA LEU A 60 -3.40 12.10 1.10
C LEU A 60 -4.19 13.33 0.61
N LYS A 61 -3.55 14.19 -0.16
CA LYS A 61 -4.18 15.33 -0.83
C LYS A 61 -4.08 15.15 -2.32
N TYR A 62 -5.18 15.38 -3.03
CA TYR A 62 -5.27 15.47 -4.47
C TYR A 62 -5.71 16.89 -4.84
N ALA A 63 -4.87 17.61 -5.60
CA ALA A 63 -5.11 19.01 -5.92
C ALA A 63 -4.41 19.41 -7.23
N ASN A 64 -4.90 20.45 -7.87
CA ASN A 64 -4.15 21.10 -8.94
C ASN A 64 -2.92 21.83 -8.37
N VAL A 65 -1.79 21.70 -9.05
CA VAL A 65 -0.55 22.44 -8.78
C VAL A 65 -0.16 23.27 -9.99
N ASP A 66 0.52 24.37 -9.76
CA ASP A 66 1.09 25.19 -10.84
C ASP A 66 2.21 24.40 -11.54
N ALA A 67 2.03 24.14 -12.83
CA ALA A 67 3.01 23.48 -13.68
C ALA A 67 3.86 24.49 -14.50
N GLY A 68 3.72 25.78 -14.23
CA GLY A 68 4.39 26.87 -14.94
C GLY A 68 3.60 27.33 -16.17
N GLN A 69 3.96 28.49 -16.67
CA GLN A 69 3.38 29.11 -17.89
C GLN A 69 1.84 29.23 -17.87
N GLY A 70 1.23 29.29 -16.68
CA GLY A 70 -0.23 29.40 -16.53
C GLY A 70 -0.99 28.07 -16.64
N PHE A 71 -0.27 26.94 -16.70
CA PHE A 71 -0.89 25.62 -16.69
C PHE A 71 -0.99 25.09 -15.26
N SER A 72 -2.08 24.37 -14.99
CA SER A 72 -2.28 23.61 -13.76
C SER A 72 -2.37 22.13 -14.08
N MET A 73 -1.74 21.30 -13.23
CA MET A 73 -1.72 19.84 -13.40
C MET A 73 -2.22 19.14 -12.14
N PRO A 74 -2.98 18.03 -12.31
CA PRO A 74 -3.41 17.22 -11.19
C PRO A 74 -2.21 16.59 -10.50
N SER A 75 -2.22 16.58 -9.16
CA SER A 75 -1.08 16.14 -8.38
C SER A 75 -1.52 15.55 -7.04
N PHE A 76 -0.83 14.51 -6.61
CA PHE A 76 -0.95 13.98 -5.26
C PHE A 76 0.18 14.46 -4.36
N SER A 77 -0.08 14.54 -3.07
CA SER A 77 0.92 14.80 -2.04
C SER A 77 0.51 14.18 -0.72
N LEU A 78 1.49 13.80 0.09
CA LEU A 78 1.28 13.32 1.45
C LEU A 78 1.37 14.44 2.47
N ASN A 79 0.67 14.27 3.59
CA ASN A 79 0.87 15.10 4.76
C ASN A 79 2.32 14.90 5.28
N ASN A 80 2.89 15.94 5.88
CA ASN A 80 4.27 15.94 6.38
C ASN A 80 4.54 14.99 7.56
N THR A 81 3.50 14.43 8.18
CA THR A 81 3.61 13.36 9.18
C THR A 81 3.79 11.98 8.58
N LEU A 82 3.75 11.88 7.26
CA LEU A 82 3.85 10.62 6.54
C LEU A 82 5.20 10.49 5.84
N MET A 83 5.68 9.26 5.78
CA MET A 83 6.87 8.88 5.02
C MET A 83 6.49 7.93 3.90
N LEU A 84 7.23 7.96 2.81
CA LEU A 84 6.96 7.24 1.57
C LEU A 84 8.09 6.28 1.22
N ALA A 85 7.73 5.03 0.93
CA ALA A 85 8.54 4.08 0.18
C ALA A 85 7.83 3.73 -1.13
N ILE A 86 8.57 3.37 -2.17
CA ILE A 86 8.04 2.99 -3.49
C ILE A 86 8.35 1.52 -3.73
N ASP A 87 7.37 0.78 -4.21
CA ASP A 87 7.54 -0.57 -4.72
C ASP A 87 7.04 -0.63 -6.17
N ASN A 88 7.98 -0.77 -7.10
CA ASN A 88 7.73 -0.89 -8.54
C ASN A 88 8.04 -2.29 -9.08
N SER A 89 8.22 -3.26 -8.21
CA SER A 89 8.64 -4.62 -8.55
C SER A 89 7.58 -5.68 -8.28
N ASN A 90 6.68 -5.43 -7.33
CA ASN A 90 5.63 -6.37 -6.95
C ASN A 90 4.26 -5.92 -7.48
N ASN A 91 3.34 -6.88 -7.70
CA ASN A 91 1.95 -6.52 -7.90
C ASN A 91 1.37 -6.00 -6.58
N PHE A 92 0.42 -5.09 -6.67
CA PHE A 92 -0.21 -4.50 -5.49
C PHE A 92 -0.79 -5.54 -4.53
N GLU A 93 -1.41 -6.59 -5.05
CA GLU A 93 -2.03 -7.67 -4.29
C GLU A 93 -1.00 -8.48 -3.49
N ASP A 94 0.21 -8.64 -4.02
CA ASP A 94 1.28 -9.46 -3.44
C ASP A 94 2.03 -8.75 -2.29
N ILE A 95 1.82 -7.44 -2.12
CA ILE A 95 2.43 -6.66 -1.04
C ILE A 95 1.67 -6.93 0.26
N ALA A 96 2.15 -7.85 1.08
CA ALA A 96 1.52 -8.26 2.34
C ALA A 96 2.20 -7.68 3.60
N VAL A 97 3.45 -7.26 3.49
CA VAL A 97 4.25 -6.80 4.63
C VAL A 97 4.91 -5.46 4.35
N SER A 98 5.07 -4.66 5.41
CA SER A 98 5.79 -3.40 5.34
C SER A 98 7.26 -3.61 4.94
N PRO A 99 7.84 -2.78 4.06
CA PRO A 99 9.27 -2.78 3.82
C PRO A 99 10.05 -2.39 5.09
N SER A 100 11.38 -2.48 5.05
CA SER A 100 12.23 -2.05 6.15
C SER A 100 12.06 -0.54 6.42
N THR A 101 12.24 -0.12 7.67
CA THR A 101 12.14 1.31 8.06
C THR A 101 13.10 2.21 7.29
N SER A 102 14.26 1.69 6.88
CA SER A 102 15.24 2.42 6.06
C SER A 102 14.78 2.71 4.63
N SER A 103 13.71 2.06 4.17
CA SER A 103 13.13 2.31 2.83
C SER A 103 12.25 3.56 2.79
N PHE A 104 11.84 4.06 3.96
CA PHE A 104 10.97 5.22 4.05
C PHE A 104 11.76 6.52 4.08
N ALA A 105 11.28 7.51 3.34
CA ALA A 105 11.79 8.89 3.36
C ALA A 105 10.60 9.86 3.25
N PRO A 106 10.74 11.14 3.63
CA PRO A 106 9.72 12.13 3.35
C PRO A 106 9.32 12.12 1.88
N ASP A 107 8.03 12.39 1.59
CA ASP A 107 7.57 12.47 0.19
C ASP A 107 8.38 13.50 -0.61
N GLY A 108 8.56 14.71 -0.08
CA GLY A 108 9.38 15.74 -0.71
C GLY A 108 8.96 16.08 -2.15
N GLY A 109 7.71 15.80 -2.50
CA GLY A 109 7.15 16.01 -3.84
C GLY A 109 7.42 14.85 -4.82
N ARG A 110 7.98 13.73 -4.39
CA ARG A 110 8.25 12.57 -5.28
C ARG A 110 6.97 12.03 -5.91
N MET A 111 5.87 11.98 -5.14
CA MET A 111 4.56 11.51 -5.59
C MET A 111 3.80 12.55 -6.42
N GLY A 112 4.21 13.82 -6.34
CA GLY A 112 3.55 14.92 -7.01
C GLY A 112 3.89 15.04 -8.50
N TYR A 113 3.20 15.94 -9.18
CA TYR A 113 3.46 16.27 -10.58
C TYR A 113 4.95 16.62 -10.82
N GLY A 114 5.56 15.98 -11.80
CA GLY A 114 6.99 16.14 -12.10
C GLY A 114 7.95 15.50 -11.09
N GLY A 115 7.46 14.83 -10.08
CA GLY A 115 8.26 14.09 -9.11
C GLY A 115 8.84 12.80 -9.70
N SER A 116 9.85 12.25 -9.04
CA SER A 116 10.54 11.03 -9.52
C SER A 116 9.67 9.77 -9.54
N ASN A 117 8.60 9.77 -8.77
CA ASN A 117 7.60 8.70 -8.67
C ASN A 117 6.20 9.32 -8.67
N ALA A 118 5.95 10.18 -9.66
CA ALA A 118 4.66 10.87 -9.78
C ALA A 118 3.51 9.85 -9.86
N ALA A 119 2.46 10.06 -9.06
CA ALA A 119 1.28 9.21 -9.08
C ALA A 119 0.46 9.35 -10.37
N LEU A 120 0.59 10.50 -11.01
CA LEU A 120 -0.04 10.82 -12.29
C LEU A 120 1.01 11.33 -13.27
N ASP A 121 1.06 10.74 -14.46
CA ASP A 121 1.94 11.10 -15.54
C ASP A 121 1.19 11.87 -16.63
N TYR A 122 1.78 12.97 -17.11
CA TYR A 122 1.26 13.71 -18.23
C TYR A 122 2.06 13.45 -19.51
N ASN A 123 1.39 12.87 -20.49
CA ASN A 123 2.00 12.64 -21.80
C ASN A 123 1.88 13.90 -22.68
N MET A 124 3.01 14.55 -22.92
CA MET A 124 3.10 15.79 -23.74
C MET A 124 2.67 15.60 -25.20
N THR A 125 2.76 14.39 -25.74
CA THR A 125 2.41 14.11 -27.14
C THR A 125 0.91 13.90 -27.32
N THR A 126 0.29 13.17 -26.37
CA THR A 126 -1.14 12.83 -26.46
C THR A 126 -2.02 13.76 -25.64
N HIS A 127 -1.42 14.64 -24.83
CA HIS A 127 -2.10 15.52 -23.86
C HIS A 127 -3.02 14.76 -22.90
N LYS A 128 -2.60 13.56 -22.48
CA LYS A 128 -3.36 12.72 -21.56
C LYS A 128 -2.63 12.58 -20.23
N VAL A 129 -3.43 12.54 -19.17
CA VAL A 129 -2.99 12.12 -17.83
C VAL A 129 -3.30 10.64 -17.67
N THR A 130 -2.35 9.89 -17.12
CA THR A 130 -2.49 8.47 -16.77
C THR A 130 -1.97 8.24 -15.36
N THR A 131 -2.38 7.16 -14.73
CA THR A 131 -1.84 6.73 -13.44
C THR A 131 -0.49 6.04 -13.63
N SER A 132 0.38 6.15 -12.63
CA SER A 132 1.62 5.36 -12.54
C SER A 132 1.31 3.91 -12.20
N ASN A 133 2.20 3.00 -12.61
CA ASN A 133 2.17 1.59 -12.21
C ASN A 133 2.89 1.34 -10.87
N ASP A 134 3.47 2.35 -10.24
CA ASP A 134 4.14 2.22 -8.95
C ASP A 134 3.14 1.93 -7.82
N ASN A 135 3.57 1.14 -6.83
CA ASN A 135 2.88 1.02 -5.56
C ASN A 135 3.57 1.93 -4.54
N TYR A 136 2.76 2.64 -3.79
CA TYR A 136 3.19 3.61 -2.78
C TYR A 136 2.95 3.02 -1.41
N ILE A 137 4.02 2.90 -0.61
CA ILE A 137 3.92 2.41 0.77
C ILE A 137 4.08 3.61 1.70
N VAL A 138 3.05 3.89 2.48
CA VAL A 138 2.96 5.09 3.31
C VAL A 138 3.04 4.68 4.78
N TYR A 139 3.99 5.24 5.51
CA TYR A 139 4.14 5.07 6.95
C TYR A 139 3.69 6.34 7.69
N ASP A 140 2.72 6.20 8.57
CA ASP A 140 2.25 7.26 9.46
C ASP A 140 3.10 7.29 10.73
N THR A 141 3.87 8.36 10.93
CA THR A 141 4.76 8.51 12.09
C THR A 141 4.00 8.75 13.39
N GLY A 142 2.74 9.16 13.33
CA GLY A 142 1.90 9.41 14.50
C GLY A 142 1.22 8.15 15.04
N THR A 143 0.68 7.33 14.15
CA THR A 143 -0.04 6.09 14.52
C THR A 143 0.82 4.84 14.40
N HIS A 144 1.99 4.93 13.75
CA HIS A 144 2.88 3.82 13.40
C HIS A 144 2.24 2.78 12.46
N LYS A 145 1.17 3.16 11.77
CA LYS A 145 0.52 2.33 10.77
C LYS A 145 1.18 2.47 9.41
N VAL A 146 1.13 1.39 8.64
CA VAL A 146 1.63 1.35 7.27
C VAL A 146 0.48 1.03 6.33
N TYR A 147 0.40 1.77 5.24
CA TYR A 147 -0.61 1.56 4.21
C TYR A 147 0.08 1.33 2.87
N LYS A 148 -0.43 0.40 2.07
CA LYS A 148 -0.11 0.32 0.64
C LYS A 148 -1.19 1.05 -0.15
N LEU A 149 -0.78 1.68 -1.26
CA LEU A 149 -1.63 2.51 -2.10
C LEU A 149 -1.26 2.28 -3.57
N HIS A 150 -2.26 2.19 -4.45
CA HIS A 150 -2.10 2.09 -5.90
C HIS A 150 -3.17 2.91 -6.59
N PHE A 151 -2.78 3.63 -7.65
CA PHE A 151 -3.70 4.44 -8.44
C PHE A 151 -4.10 3.68 -9.70
N ASP A 152 -5.37 3.29 -9.79
CA ASP A 152 -5.85 2.41 -10.86
C ASP A 152 -6.27 3.16 -12.12
N GLU A 153 -6.97 4.29 -11.96
CA GLU A 153 -7.54 5.02 -13.08
C GLU A 153 -7.58 6.54 -12.84
N TYR A 154 -7.34 7.31 -13.90
CA TYR A 154 -7.62 8.73 -13.98
C TYR A 154 -8.61 9.00 -15.12
N SER A 155 -9.70 9.70 -14.81
CA SER A 155 -10.68 10.12 -15.82
C SER A 155 -11.24 11.51 -15.49
N SER A 156 -10.94 12.49 -16.34
CA SER A 156 -11.56 13.82 -16.29
C SER A 156 -11.53 14.50 -14.91
N GLY A 157 -10.41 14.41 -14.20
CA GLY A 157 -10.24 15.03 -12.88
C GLY A 157 -10.64 14.13 -11.70
N VAL A 158 -11.16 12.93 -11.96
CA VAL A 158 -11.47 11.91 -10.95
C VAL A 158 -10.40 10.83 -10.98
N VAL A 159 -9.97 10.35 -9.82
CA VAL A 159 -9.02 9.25 -9.67
C VAL A 159 -9.67 8.11 -8.88
N ILE A 160 -9.46 6.88 -9.34
CA ILE A 160 -9.75 5.68 -8.57
C ILE A 160 -8.42 5.15 -8.03
N PHE A 161 -8.38 4.88 -6.73
CA PHE A 161 -7.23 4.26 -6.09
C PHE A 161 -7.64 3.21 -5.08
N ARG A 162 -6.77 2.22 -4.88
CA ARG A 162 -6.93 1.20 -3.84
C ARG A 162 -5.91 1.40 -2.74
N TYR A 163 -6.29 1.04 -1.52
CA TYR A 163 -5.37 1.03 -0.39
C TYR A 163 -5.73 -0.09 0.60
N ALA A 164 -4.74 -0.50 1.38
CA ALA A 164 -4.92 -1.40 2.51
C ALA A 164 -3.91 -1.09 3.61
N GLU A 165 -4.29 -1.33 4.87
CA GLU A 165 -3.34 -1.34 5.99
C GLU A 165 -2.51 -2.62 5.90
N LEU A 166 -1.18 -2.50 5.99
CA LEU A 166 -0.27 -3.62 6.05
C LEU A 166 -0.09 -4.08 7.50
N ALA A 167 0.04 -5.39 7.70
CA ALA A 167 0.38 -5.92 9.01
C ALA A 167 1.69 -5.28 9.52
N GLY A 168 1.68 -4.82 10.77
CA GLY A 168 2.89 -4.36 11.46
C GLY A 168 3.87 -5.53 11.63
N LYS A 169 5.17 -5.22 11.57
CA LYS A 169 6.22 -6.18 11.95
C LYS A 169 6.36 -6.24 13.45
#